data_aa9334e3ce0043357b122b75b9085211
#
_entry.id   aa9334e3ce0043357b122b75b9085211
#
_cell.length_a   1.000
_cell.length_b   1.000
_cell.length_c   1.000
_cell.angle_alpha   90.00
_cell.angle_beta   90.00
_cell.angle_gamma   90.00
#
_symmetry.space_group_name_H-M   'P 1'
#
loop_
_entity.id
_entity.type
_entity.pdbx_description
1 polymer ?
#
loop_
_entity_poly.entity_id
_entity_poly.type
_entity_poly.pdbx_seq_one_letter_code
_entity_poly.pdbx_strand_id
1 'polypeptide(L)'
;MSSPTLSPPPSPSPWMDSPSDPPVRRTSRTRSVWVIGGSILTALALIFGALQAASALATDTRTTDQSFDAGEINAIEISVDNGAVVIDGREGADQIRVQSRIREGLTSTDFSLRVTNGRLVIRGECGWLSEWCESRVNVIAPPNVPVVVTSDNDDITVRRMRGGVDLTTENGDIAVGRLSQRVRLQSENGDIIAKQLAASTLRAGTENGTVSLVFSSPPGRVDATSENGDVELVLPDTPEAYRLSTNTDNGAVDDSIRTDPSSNRTINMSSGNGDLTVRYPS
;
A
#
# COMPACT_ATOMS: atom_id res chain seq x y z
N MET A 1 34.79 102.57 -15.51
CA MET A 1 33.74 101.77 -14.83
C MET A 1 34.43 100.67 -14.14
N SER A 2 34.52 100.73 -12.85
CA SER A 2 35.43 99.96 -11.99
C SER A 2 34.73 98.67 -11.55
N SER A 3 35.41 97.52 -11.76
CA SER A 3 35.01 96.26 -11.18
C SER A 3 35.61 96.10 -9.79
N PRO A 4 34.91 95.59 -8.80
CA PRO A 4 35.44 95.27 -7.50
C PRO A 4 36.04 93.89 -7.46
N THR A 5 37.26 93.82 -6.97
CA THR A 5 38.01 92.60 -6.64
C THR A 5 37.43 92.00 -5.35
N LEU A 6 37.05 90.70 -5.42
CA LEU A 6 36.66 89.90 -4.29
C LEU A 6 37.94 89.25 -3.68
N SER A 7 38.11 89.47 -2.38
CA SER A 7 39.17 88.81 -1.57
C SER A 7 38.93 87.28 -1.35
N PRO A 8 39.95 86.43 -1.28
CA PRO A 8 39.81 84.99 -1.00
C PRO A 8 39.44 84.78 0.48
N PRO A 9 38.75 83.64 0.80
CA PRO A 9 38.38 83.30 2.16
C PRO A 9 39.61 82.75 2.94
N PRO A 10 39.58 82.92 4.27
CA PRO A 10 40.70 82.47 5.12
C PRO A 10 40.82 80.96 5.21
N SER A 11 42.02 80.47 5.33
CA SER A 11 42.42 79.08 5.52
C SER A 11 41.86 78.52 6.82
N PRO A 12 41.43 77.23 6.86
CA PRO A 12 41.00 76.58 8.10
C PRO A 12 42.24 76.29 8.99
N SER A 13 42.06 76.54 10.27
CA SER A 13 43.05 76.25 11.31
C SER A 13 43.28 74.74 11.52
N PRO A 14 44.57 74.33 11.72
CA PRO A 14 44.85 72.98 12.08
C PRO A 14 44.74 72.84 13.61
N TRP A 15 43.86 72.05 14.13
CA TRP A 15 43.69 71.58 15.50
C TRP A 15 42.27 71.28 15.85
N MET A 16 41.85 70.03 15.54
CA MET A 16 40.98 69.24 16.36
C MET A 16 41.02 67.80 15.83
N ASP A 17 41.98 67.05 16.33
CA ASP A 17 41.91 65.57 16.33
C ASP A 17 40.79 65.16 17.26
N SER A 18 39.70 64.70 16.67
CA SER A 18 38.71 63.96 17.43
C SER A 18 39.27 62.62 17.87
N PRO A 19 39.11 62.22 19.12
CA PRO A 19 39.52 60.91 19.55
C PRO A 19 38.73 59.85 18.77
N SER A 20 39.43 58.99 18.07
CA SER A 20 38.88 57.82 17.42
C SER A 20 38.29 56.89 18.48
N ASP A 21 36.97 56.73 18.46
CA ASP A 21 36.28 55.70 19.25
C ASP A 21 36.91 54.33 18.96
N PRO A 22 37.23 53.52 20.00
CA PRO A 22 37.73 52.19 19.80
C PRO A 22 36.65 51.33 19.11
N PRO A 23 37.05 50.42 18.20
CA PRO A 23 36.06 49.59 17.49
C PRO A 23 35.30 48.73 18.48
N VAL A 24 33.99 48.94 18.54
CA VAL A 24 33.05 48.13 19.32
C VAL A 24 33.16 46.69 18.79
N ARG A 25 33.88 45.82 19.51
CA ARG A 25 33.81 44.38 19.26
C ARG A 25 32.40 43.91 19.53
N ARG A 26 31.58 43.85 18.48
CA ARG A 26 30.34 43.07 18.50
C ARG A 26 30.73 41.61 18.70
N THR A 27 30.65 41.16 19.92
CA THR A 27 30.76 39.73 20.25
C THR A 27 29.56 39.02 19.63
N SER A 28 29.81 38.26 18.56
CA SER A 28 28.79 37.54 17.83
C SER A 28 28.30 36.31 18.61
N ARG A 29 27.60 36.53 19.73
CA ARG A 29 26.91 35.42 20.46
C ARG A 29 25.96 34.64 19.55
N THR A 30 25.33 35.31 18.58
CA THR A 30 24.46 34.69 17.58
C THR A 30 25.20 33.73 16.64
N ARG A 31 26.44 34.04 16.26
CA ARG A 31 27.23 33.17 15.36
C ARG A 31 27.57 31.81 16.02
N SER A 32 27.87 31.84 17.32
CA SER A 32 28.15 30.61 18.09
C SER A 32 26.93 29.69 18.25
N VAL A 33 25.75 30.28 18.44
CA VAL A 33 24.49 29.48 18.56
C VAL A 33 24.15 28.77 17.24
N TRP A 34 24.31 29.45 16.11
CA TRP A 34 24.07 28.84 14.79
C TRP A 34 25.12 27.79 14.43
N VAL A 35 26.37 28.00 14.80
CA VAL A 35 27.43 26.99 14.56
C VAL A 35 27.21 25.76 15.44
N ILE A 36 26.90 25.93 16.71
CA ILE A 36 26.63 24.81 17.64
C ILE A 36 25.35 24.07 17.23
N GLY A 37 24.25 24.79 16.94
CA GLY A 37 23.01 24.18 16.46
C GLY A 37 23.18 23.45 15.15
N GLY A 38 23.89 24.02 14.18
CA GLY A 38 24.21 23.39 12.90
C GLY A 38 25.08 22.13 13.06
N SER A 39 26.07 22.19 13.96
CA SER A 39 26.94 21.03 14.23
C SER A 39 26.18 19.87 14.88
N ILE A 40 25.25 20.15 15.79
CA ILE A 40 24.42 19.12 16.42
C ILE A 40 23.49 18.46 15.38
N LEU A 41 22.83 19.26 14.53
CA LEU A 41 21.97 18.73 13.46
C LEU A 41 22.76 17.89 12.46
N THR A 42 23.96 18.35 12.07
CA THR A 42 24.83 17.59 11.16
C THR A 42 25.30 16.28 11.80
N ALA A 43 25.69 16.31 13.08
CA ALA A 43 26.08 15.10 13.82
C ALA A 43 24.91 14.10 13.93
N LEU A 44 23.70 14.57 14.23
CA LEU A 44 22.50 13.73 14.27
C LEU A 44 22.18 13.12 12.89
N ALA A 45 22.29 13.91 11.83
CA ALA A 45 22.08 13.43 10.46
C ALA A 45 23.13 12.39 10.04
N LEU A 46 24.41 12.58 10.44
CA LEU A 46 25.46 11.62 10.17
C LEU A 46 25.30 10.33 10.98
N ILE A 47 24.89 10.42 12.24
CA ILE A 47 24.58 9.26 13.09
C ILE A 47 23.39 8.50 12.49
N PHE A 48 22.33 9.20 12.12
CA PHE A 48 21.16 8.59 11.48
C PHE A 48 21.53 7.93 10.15
N GLY A 49 22.29 8.61 9.28
CA GLY A 49 22.77 8.04 8.02
C GLY A 49 23.71 6.85 8.22
N ALA A 50 24.58 6.87 9.25
CA ALA A 50 25.43 5.73 9.59
C ALA A 50 24.62 4.54 10.13
N LEU A 51 23.57 4.79 10.92
CA LEU A 51 22.66 3.75 11.38
C LEU A 51 21.92 3.09 10.21
N GLN A 52 21.41 3.89 9.29
CA GLN A 52 20.77 3.39 8.08
C GLN A 52 21.71 2.58 7.20
N ALA A 53 22.92 3.07 6.97
CA ALA A 53 23.93 2.32 6.23
C ALA A 53 24.35 1.02 6.93
N ALA A 54 24.48 1.02 8.24
CA ALA A 54 24.77 -0.17 9.04
C ALA A 54 23.61 -1.17 9.00
N SER A 55 22.36 -0.70 9.02
CA SER A 55 21.17 -1.55 8.85
C SER A 55 21.14 -2.22 7.48
N ALA A 56 21.45 -1.49 6.42
CA ALA A 56 21.52 -2.04 5.05
C ALA A 56 22.62 -3.09 4.86
N LEU A 57 23.74 -2.96 5.58
CA LEU A 57 24.87 -3.90 5.52
C LEU A 57 24.71 -5.12 6.45
N ALA A 58 23.85 -5.02 7.46
CA ALA A 58 23.62 -6.07 8.47
C ALA A 58 22.31 -6.84 8.21
N THR A 59 21.86 -6.92 6.94
CA THR A 59 20.63 -7.68 6.61
C THR A 59 20.87 -9.18 6.80
N ASP A 60 20.09 -9.79 7.66
CA ASP A 60 19.98 -11.24 7.79
C ASP A 60 18.69 -11.73 7.11
N THR A 61 18.74 -12.95 6.56
CA THR A 61 17.58 -13.55 5.92
C THR A 61 17.27 -14.86 6.60
N ARG A 62 16.15 -14.89 7.30
CA ARG A 62 15.62 -16.09 7.95
C ARG A 62 14.53 -16.74 7.09
N THR A 63 14.68 -18.01 6.80
CA THR A 63 13.63 -18.81 6.14
C THR A 63 13.09 -19.83 7.14
N THR A 64 11.76 -19.91 7.23
CA THR A 64 11.07 -20.88 8.08
C THR A 64 10.10 -21.67 7.19
N ASP A 65 10.07 -23.00 7.33
CA ASP A 65 9.13 -23.92 6.68
C ASP A 65 8.42 -24.70 7.77
N GLN A 66 7.09 -24.55 7.87
CA GLN A 66 6.27 -25.27 8.86
C GLN A 66 5.05 -25.89 8.18
N SER A 67 4.65 -27.05 8.69
CA SER A 67 3.47 -27.78 8.22
C SER A 67 2.53 -28.06 9.38
N PHE A 68 1.24 -27.89 9.12
CA PHE A 68 0.15 -28.10 10.07
C PHE A 68 -0.84 -29.11 9.49
N ASP A 69 -1.43 -29.93 10.34
CA ASP A 69 -2.49 -30.85 9.91
C ASP A 69 -3.71 -30.03 9.44
N ALA A 70 -4.13 -30.26 8.22
CA ALA A 70 -5.25 -29.53 7.65
C ALA A 70 -6.59 -29.85 8.34
N GLY A 71 -6.71 -31.04 8.96
CA GLY A 71 -7.90 -31.43 9.70
C GLY A 71 -8.12 -30.64 11.00
N GLU A 72 -7.07 -30.02 11.53
CA GLU A 72 -7.13 -29.19 12.73
C GLU A 72 -7.38 -27.71 12.44
N ILE A 73 -7.30 -27.28 11.16
CA ILE A 73 -7.37 -25.88 10.77
C ILE A 73 -8.69 -25.57 10.05
N ASN A 74 -9.48 -24.68 10.66
CA ASN A 74 -10.78 -24.24 10.14
C ASN A 74 -10.70 -22.91 9.35
N ALA A 75 -9.63 -22.13 9.55
CA ALA A 75 -9.40 -20.87 8.85
C ALA A 75 -7.91 -20.47 8.91
N ILE A 76 -7.48 -19.68 7.94
CA ILE A 76 -6.15 -19.06 7.90
C ILE A 76 -6.33 -17.54 8.01
N GLU A 77 -5.59 -16.93 8.93
CA GLU A 77 -5.55 -15.48 9.14
C GLU A 77 -4.10 -15.01 9.05
N ILE A 78 -3.83 -14.08 8.15
CA ILE A 78 -2.50 -13.53 7.91
C ILE A 78 -2.58 -12.01 8.08
N SER A 79 -1.66 -11.45 8.88
CA SER A 79 -1.49 -10.01 9.06
C SER A 79 -0.01 -9.68 8.95
N VAL A 80 0.35 -8.86 7.97
CA VAL A 80 1.74 -8.46 7.72
C VAL A 80 1.81 -6.95 7.42
N ASP A 81 2.79 -6.27 8.00
CA ASP A 81 2.98 -4.84 7.76
C ASP A 81 3.66 -4.62 6.40
N ASN A 82 4.80 -5.28 6.17
CA ASN A 82 5.54 -5.23 4.91
C ASN A 82 5.82 -6.66 4.45
N GLY A 83 5.09 -7.12 3.45
CA GLY A 83 5.33 -8.47 2.97
C GLY A 83 4.33 -9.01 1.97
N ALA A 84 4.85 -9.55 0.89
CA ALA A 84 4.03 -10.19 -0.12
C ALA A 84 3.46 -11.51 0.42
N VAL A 85 2.15 -11.70 0.25
CA VAL A 85 1.43 -12.91 0.65
C VAL A 85 0.98 -13.67 -0.60
N VAL A 86 1.36 -14.94 -0.68
CA VAL A 86 0.94 -15.83 -1.76
C VAL A 86 0.24 -17.05 -1.17
N ILE A 87 -1.01 -17.28 -1.53
CA ILE A 87 -1.79 -18.42 -1.08
C ILE A 87 -2.25 -19.26 -2.28
N ASP A 88 -2.01 -20.54 -2.22
CA ASP A 88 -2.33 -21.46 -3.29
C ASP A 88 -3.11 -22.68 -2.79
N GLY A 89 -4.36 -22.81 -3.23
CA GLY A 89 -5.21 -23.95 -2.95
C GLY A 89 -4.75 -25.18 -3.71
N ARG A 90 -4.47 -26.29 -3.01
CA ARG A 90 -4.08 -27.57 -3.60
C ARG A 90 -5.06 -28.66 -3.25
N GLU A 91 -5.65 -29.27 -4.28
CA GLU A 91 -6.50 -30.43 -4.10
C GLU A 91 -5.77 -31.59 -3.46
N GLY A 92 -6.43 -32.27 -2.51
CA GLY A 92 -5.89 -33.41 -1.82
C GLY A 92 -4.73 -33.10 -0.85
N ALA A 93 -4.50 -31.81 -0.54
CA ALA A 93 -3.56 -31.47 0.51
C ALA A 93 -4.14 -31.87 1.87
N ASP A 94 -3.40 -32.69 2.61
CA ASP A 94 -3.67 -33.10 3.99
C ASP A 94 -2.98 -32.19 5.01
N GLN A 95 -2.10 -31.32 4.55
CA GLN A 95 -1.35 -30.37 5.36
C GLN A 95 -1.44 -28.96 4.78
N ILE A 96 -1.41 -27.99 5.68
CA ILE A 96 -1.16 -26.59 5.36
C ILE A 96 0.33 -26.33 5.53
N ARG A 97 1.00 -25.97 4.44
CA ARG A 97 2.42 -25.63 4.46
C ARG A 97 2.60 -24.13 4.41
N VAL A 98 3.35 -23.60 5.36
CA VAL A 98 3.71 -22.18 5.43
C VAL A 98 5.21 -22.06 5.27
N GLN A 99 5.64 -21.38 4.22
CA GLN A 99 7.02 -20.99 4.00
C GLN A 99 7.13 -19.48 4.13
N SER A 100 7.90 -19.03 5.12
CA SER A 100 8.17 -17.61 5.30
C SER A 100 9.64 -17.30 5.06
N ARG A 101 9.90 -16.20 4.36
CA ARG A 101 11.23 -15.61 4.23
C ARG A 101 11.16 -14.19 4.80
N ILE A 102 11.95 -13.96 5.83
CA ILE A 102 11.98 -12.70 6.55
C ILE A 102 13.37 -12.11 6.36
N ARG A 103 13.42 -10.88 5.89
CA ARG A 103 14.64 -10.09 5.78
C ARG A 103 14.63 -9.04 6.87
N GLU A 104 15.60 -9.11 7.74
CA GLU A 104 15.70 -8.22 8.92
C GLU A 104 16.92 -7.30 8.78
N GLY A 105 16.76 -6.04 9.23
CA GLY A 105 17.86 -5.11 9.41
C GLY A 105 18.43 -5.19 10.84
N LEU A 106 18.83 -4.05 11.41
CA LEU A 106 19.35 -3.95 12.78
C LEU A 106 18.27 -4.18 13.86
N THR A 107 16.99 -4.09 13.52
CA THR A 107 15.88 -4.36 14.41
C THR A 107 15.17 -5.63 13.97
N SER A 108 14.85 -6.51 14.92
CA SER A 108 14.17 -7.78 14.63
C SER A 108 12.72 -7.55 14.23
N THR A 109 12.26 -8.34 13.28
CA THR A 109 10.84 -8.50 12.91
C THR A 109 10.20 -9.48 13.89
N ASP A 110 9.05 -9.11 14.46
CA ASP A 110 8.27 -10.07 15.25
C ASP A 110 7.41 -10.91 14.28
N PHE A 111 7.90 -12.10 13.96
CA PHE A 111 7.20 -13.04 13.10
C PHE A 111 6.73 -14.25 13.92
N SER A 112 5.43 -14.49 13.92
CA SER A 112 4.83 -15.57 14.69
C SER A 112 3.82 -16.37 13.88
N LEU A 113 3.89 -17.72 14.04
CA LEU A 113 2.87 -18.66 13.57
C LEU A 113 2.27 -19.37 14.77
N ARG A 114 0.95 -19.31 14.90
CA ARG A 114 0.23 -19.93 16.04
C ARG A 114 -1.07 -20.57 15.55
N VAL A 115 -1.40 -21.71 16.11
CA VAL A 115 -2.74 -22.29 15.96
C VAL A 115 -3.52 -22.01 17.23
N THR A 116 -4.64 -21.34 17.09
CA THR A 116 -5.53 -20.98 18.21
C THR A 116 -6.98 -21.26 17.83
N ASN A 117 -7.66 -22.12 18.57
CA ASN A 117 -9.05 -22.50 18.32
C ASN A 117 -9.33 -22.96 16.84
N GLY A 118 -8.43 -23.75 16.27
CA GLY A 118 -8.52 -24.21 14.91
C GLY A 118 -8.23 -23.14 13.84
N ARG A 119 -7.71 -21.97 14.22
CA ARG A 119 -7.30 -20.92 13.30
C ARG A 119 -5.78 -20.85 13.25
N LEU A 120 -5.20 -20.96 12.07
CA LEU A 120 -3.79 -20.68 11.83
C LEU A 120 -3.60 -19.18 11.68
N VAL A 121 -2.94 -18.55 12.66
CA VAL A 121 -2.65 -17.12 12.69
C VAL A 121 -1.18 -16.90 12.37
N ILE A 122 -0.93 -16.10 11.34
CA ILE A 122 0.40 -15.70 10.88
C ILE A 122 0.50 -14.19 11.04
N ARG A 123 1.47 -13.71 11.82
CA ARG A 123 1.70 -12.28 12.01
C ARG A 123 3.15 -11.94 11.72
N GLY A 124 3.35 -10.86 10.98
CA GLY A 124 4.66 -10.29 10.68
C GLY A 124 4.64 -8.78 10.91
N GLU A 125 5.15 -8.36 12.08
CA GLU A 125 5.18 -6.95 12.47
C GLU A 125 6.61 -6.41 12.33
N CYS A 126 6.75 -5.28 11.66
CA CYS A 126 8.03 -4.60 11.48
C CYS A 126 8.30 -3.66 12.64
N GLY A 127 9.49 -3.69 13.22
CA GLY A 127 9.89 -2.75 14.26
C GLY A 127 9.92 -1.31 13.73
N TRP A 128 9.54 -0.33 14.56
CA TRP A 128 9.40 1.09 14.21
C TRP A 128 10.66 1.79 13.67
N LEU A 129 11.84 1.19 13.84
CA LEU A 129 13.13 1.67 13.29
C LEU A 129 13.58 0.88 12.05
N SER A 130 12.76 -0.05 11.55
CA SER A 130 13.15 -0.97 10.50
C SER A 130 12.63 -0.52 9.14
N GLU A 131 13.39 0.31 8.42
CA GLU A 131 13.12 0.61 7.00
C GLU A 131 13.41 -0.59 6.06
N TRP A 132 14.04 -1.65 6.59
CA TRP A 132 14.49 -2.85 5.83
C TRP A 132 13.85 -4.13 6.36
N CYS A 133 12.59 -4.07 6.74
CA CYS A 133 11.81 -5.25 7.08
C CYS A 133 11.00 -5.67 5.87
N GLU A 134 11.27 -6.85 5.33
CA GLU A 134 10.49 -7.44 4.26
C GLU A 134 10.16 -8.88 4.66
N SER A 135 8.89 -9.23 4.65
CA SER A 135 8.44 -10.59 4.84
C SER A 135 7.79 -11.12 3.56
N ARG A 136 8.05 -12.38 3.21
CA ARG A 136 7.32 -13.08 2.16
C ARG A 136 6.72 -14.33 2.72
N VAL A 137 5.40 -14.45 2.66
CA VAL A 137 4.65 -15.58 3.19
C VAL A 137 4.02 -16.35 2.04
N ASN A 138 4.43 -17.61 1.86
CA ASN A 138 3.82 -18.51 0.90
C ASN A 138 3.06 -19.59 1.66
N VAL A 139 1.78 -19.77 1.34
CA VAL A 139 0.90 -20.75 1.97
C VAL A 139 0.34 -21.68 0.90
N ILE A 140 0.48 -22.99 1.13
CA ILE A 140 -0.21 -24.03 0.37
C ILE A 140 -1.23 -24.67 1.31
N ALA A 141 -2.51 -24.67 0.94
CA ALA A 141 -3.59 -25.14 1.79
C ALA A 141 -4.63 -25.93 1.00
N PRO A 142 -5.48 -26.74 1.66
CA PRO A 142 -6.68 -27.27 1.03
C PRO A 142 -7.59 -26.13 0.53
N PRO A 143 -8.19 -26.25 -0.66
CA PRO A 143 -8.92 -25.14 -1.27
C PRO A 143 -10.17 -24.71 -0.50
N ASN A 144 -10.71 -25.54 0.36
CA ASN A 144 -11.95 -25.25 1.10
C ASN A 144 -11.74 -24.43 2.39
N VAL A 145 -10.49 -24.23 2.82
CA VAL A 145 -10.17 -23.48 4.03
C VAL A 145 -10.41 -22.00 3.77
N PRO A 146 -11.22 -21.29 4.58
CA PRO A 146 -11.39 -19.85 4.48
C PRO A 146 -10.09 -19.10 4.78
N VAL A 147 -9.89 -17.97 4.09
CA VAL A 147 -8.68 -17.17 4.19
C VAL A 147 -9.03 -15.72 4.44
N VAL A 148 -8.36 -15.10 5.42
CA VAL A 148 -8.39 -13.66 5.70
C VAL A 148 -6.96 -13.16 5.66
N VAL A 149 -6.67 -12.14 4.84
CA VAL A 149 -5.35 -11.51 4.74
C VAL A 149 -5.49 -10.02 4.89
N THR A 150 -4.64 -9.45 5.74
CA THR A 150 -4.45 -8.00 5.86
C THR A 150 -2.96 -7.71 5.65
N SER A 151 -2.67 -6.76 4.77
CA SER A 151 -1.32 -6.25 4.51
C SER A 151 -1.37 -4.72 4.53
N ASP A 152 -0.33 -4.06 5.03
CA ASP A 152 -0.25 -2.61 4.94
C ASP A 152 0.46 -2.22 3.62
N ASN A 153 1.59 -2.86 3.34
CA ASN A 153 2.39 -2.50 2.16
C ASN A 153 2.87 -3.77 1.45
N ASP A 154 2.19 -4.23 0.49
CA ASP A 154 2.65 -5.23 -0.47
C ASP A 154 1.48 -6.01 -1.09
N ASP A 155 1.80 -6.75 -2.12
CA ASP A 155 0.84 -7.46 -2.94
C ASP A 155 0.29 -8.73 -2.27
N ILE A 156 -0.99 -8.96 -2.47
CA ILE A 156 -1.66 -10.18 -2.05
C ILE A 156 -2.04 -11.02 -3.28
N THR A 157 -1.54 -12.23 -3.37
CA THR A 157 -1.92 -13.18 -4.43
C THR A 157 -2.61 -14.40 -3.84
N VAL A 158 -3.86 -14.69 -4.27
CA VAL A 158 -4.61 -15.88 -3.84
C VAL A 158 -5.16 -16.64 -5.04
N ARG A 159 -4.92 -17.94 -5.09
CA ARG A 159 -5.34 -18.78 -6.22
C ARG A 159 -5.96 -20.08 -5.77
N ARG A 160 -6.91 -20.59 -6.58
CA ARG A 160 -7.51 -21.93 -6.45
C ARG A 160 -8.17 -22.19 -5.08
N MET A 161 -8.80 -21.17 -4.49
CA MET A 161 -9.54 -21.30 -3.23
C MET A 161 -11.04 -21.43 -3.49
N ARG A 162 -11.67 -22.34 -2.73
CA ARG A 162 -13.13 -22.56 -2.71
C ARG A 162 -13.76 -22.20 -1.36
N GLY A 163 -12.96 -21.95 -0.35
CA GLY A 163 -13.39 -21.30 0.89
C GLY A 163 -13.70 -19.82 0.69
N GLY A 164 -14.27 -19.16 1.69
CA GLY A 164 -14.41 -17.71 1.68
C GLY A 164 -13.04 -17.03 1.65
N VAL A 165 -12.92 -15.93 0.88
CA VAL A 165 -11.69 -15.16 0.76
C VAL A 165 -11.99 -13.71 1.09
N ASP A 166 -11.24 -13.14 2.06
CA ASP A 166 -11.32 -11.73 2.47
C ASP A 166 -9.90 -11.15 2.50
N LEU A 167 -9.61 -10.24 1.58
CA LEU A 167 -8.28 -9.65 1.39
C LEU A 167 -8.37 -8.14 1.50
N THR A 168 -7.48 -7.56 2.32
CA THR A 168 -7.36 -6.12 2.49
C THR A 168 -5.88 -5.73 2.43
N THR A 169 -5.55 -4.68 1.67
CA THR A 169 -4.24 -4.04 1.67
C THR A 169 -4.39 -2.52 1.65
N GLU A 170 -3.44 -1.80 2.24
CA GLU A 170 -3.41 -0.33 2.11
C GLU A 170 -2.66 0.06 0.82
N ASN A 171 -1.45 -0.46 0.63
CA ASN A 171 -0.60 -0.10 -0.51
C ASN A 171 -0.07 -1.36 -1.22
N GLY A 172 -0.86 -1.91 -2.09
CA GLY A 172 -0.46 -3.09 -2.85
C GLY A 172 -1.57 -3.57 -3.77
N ASP A 173 -1.19 -4.36 -4.74
CA ASP A 173 -2.11 -4.98 -5.67
C ASP A 173 -2.73 -6.26 -5.10
N ILE A 174 -3.99 -6.50 -5.42
CA ILE A 174 -4.66 -7.76 -5.12
C ILE A 174 -4.85 -8.54 -6.40
N ALA A 175 -4.14 -9.65 -6.54
CA ALA A 175 -4.24 -10.55 -7.68
C ALA A 175 -4.85 -11.89 -7.28
N VAL A 176 -6.07 -12.20 -7.75
CA VAL A 176 -6.73 -13.45 -7.42
C VAL A 176 -7.15 -14.24 -8.65
N GLY A 177 -7.21 -15.55 -8.50
CA GLY A 177 -7.64 -16.43 -9.59
C GLY A 177 -8.25 -17.74 -9.16
N ARG A 178 -9.31 -18.19 -9.89
CA ARG A 178 -10.02 -19.43 -9.63
C ARG A 178 -10.60 -19.49 -8.22
N LEU A 179 -11.29 -18.43 -7.83
CA LEU A 179 -12.00 -18.37 -6.56
C LEU A 179 -13.46 -18.72 -6.75
N SER A 180 -14.06 -19.34 -5.73
CA SER A 180 -15.50 -19.59 -5.67
C SER A 180 -16.04 -19.16 -4.31
N GLN A 181 -17.37 -19.20 -4.13
CA GLN A 181 -18.09 -18.77 -2.94
C GLN A 181 -18.07 -17.24 -2.74
N ARG A 182 -17.88 -16.79 -1.48
CA ARG A 182 -17.85 -15.35 -1.15
C ARG A 182 -16.42 -14.83 -1.27
N VAL A 183 -16.29 -13.72 -2.00
CA VAL A 183 -15.00 -13.04 -2.19
C VAL A 183 -15.14 -11.57 -1.82
N ARG A 184 -14.27 -11.08 -0.96
CA ARG A 184 -14.13 -9.66 -0.64
C ARG A 184 -12.67 -9.24 -0.88
N LEU A 185 -12.48 -8.19 -1.66
CA LEU A 185 -11.17 -7.64 -2.03
C LEU A 185 -11.21 -6.14 -1.79
N GLN A 186 -10.24 -5.61 -1.05
CA GLN A 186 -10.16 -4.18 -0.76
C GLN A 186 -8.72 -3.72 -0.77
N SER A 187 -8.42 -2.68 -1.56
CA SER A 187 -7.16 -1.95 -1.54
C SER A 187 -7.46 -0.47 -1.30
N GLU A 188 -6.53 0.27 -0.71
CA GLU A 188 -6.59 1.72 -0.75
C GLU A 188 -5.83 2.24 -1.99
N ASN A 189 -4.59 1.80 -2.17
CA ASN A 189 -3.72 2.24 -3.27
C ASN A 189 -3.15 1.03 -4.02
N GLY A 190 -3.90 0.52 -4.96
CA GLY A 190 -3.47 -0.60 -5.79
C GLY A 190 -4.59 -1.14 -6.65
N ASP A 191 -4.22 -1.90 -7.65
CA ASP A 191 -5.13 -2.53 -8.58
C ASP A 191 -5.70 -3.84 -8.01
N ILE A 192 -6.96 -4.12 -8.34
CA ILE A 192 -7.60 -5.39 -8.03
C ILE A 192 -7.82 -6.16 -9.33
N ILE A 193 -7.10 -7.25 -9.49
CA ILE A 193 -7.18 -8.11 -10.68
C ILE A 193 -7.68 -9.49 -10.28
N ALA A 194 -8.89 -9.83 -10.69
CA ALA A 194 -9.54 -11.10 -10.36
C ALA A 194 -9.94 -11.86 -11.62
N LYS A 195 -9.37 -13.05 -11.82
CA LYS A 195 -9.56 -13.85 -13.05
C LYS A 195 -10.15 -15.24 -12.76
N GLN A 196 -10.94 -15.74 -13.73
CA GLN A 196 -11.54 -17.08 -13.66
C GLN A 196 -12.40 -17.27 -12.38
N LEU A 197 -13.21 -16.27 -12.05
CA LEU A 197 -14.06 -16.29 -10.87
C LEU A 197 -15.28 -17.16 -11.08
N ALA A 198 -15.58 -18.02 -10.10
CA ALA A 198 -16.83 -18.74 -9.96
C ALA A 198 -17.59 -18.32 -8.68
N ALA A 199 -17.26 -17.14 -8.16
CA ALA A 199 -17.82 -16.59 -6.94
C ALA A 199 -19.31 -16.28 -7.11
N SER A 200 -20.13 -16.75 -6.18
CA SER A 200 -21.55 -16.42 -6.14
C SER A 200 -21.81 -14.98 -5.69
N THR A 201 -20.93 -14.46 -4.82
CA THR A 201 -20.97 -13.09 -4.30
C THR A 201 -19.55 -12.53 -4.27
N LEU A 202 -19.38 -11.37 -4.89
CA LEU A 202 -18.11 -10.66 -4.90
C LEU A 202 -18.31 -9.20 -4.51
N ARG A 203 -17.44 -8.70 -3.64
CA ARG A 203 -17.24 -7.27 -3.40
C ARG A 203 -15.79 -6.94 -3.64
N ALA A 204 -15.51 -5.99 -4.52
CA ALA A 204 -14.18 -5.46 -4.80
C ALA A 204 -14.21 -3.94 -4.73
N GLY A 205 -13.23 -3.34 -4.08
CA GLY A 205 -13.14 -1.88 -3.97
C GLY A 205 -11.71 -1.40 -3.81
N THR A 206 -11.40 -0.28 -4.46
CA THR A 206 -10.15 0.45 -4.28
C THR A 206 -10.44 1.95 -4.21
N GLU A 207 -9.58 2.71 -3.53
CA GLU A 207 -9.65 4.17 -3.60
C GLU A 207 -8.86 4.69 -4.82
N ASN A 208 -7.65 4.18 -5.02
CA ASN A 208 -6.77 4.60 -6.12
C ASN A 208 -6.26 3.38 -6.88
N GLY A 209 -6.92 3.03 -7.96
CA GLY A 209 -6.56 1.89 -8.79
C GLY A 209 -7.71 1.38 -9.65
N THR A 210 -7.41 0.44 -10.49
CA THR A 210 -8.34 -0.20 -11.41
C THR A 210 -8.91 -1.48 -10.79
N VAL A 211 -10.19 -1.74 -10.98
CA VAL A 211 -10.83 -3.01 -10.61
C VAL A 211 -11.15 -3.79 -11.88
N SER A 212 -10.45 -4.90 -12.12
CA SER A 212 -10.67 -5.78 -13.27
C SER A 212 -11.12 -7.17 -12.83
N LEU A 213 -12.36 -7.53 -13.16
CA LEU A 213 -13.03 -8.75 -12.73
C LEU A 213 -13.43 -9.59 -13.92
N VAL A 214 -12.97 -10.84 -13.99
CA VAL A 214 -13.31 -11.79 -15.05
C VAL A 214 -13.94 -13.04 -14.46
N PHE A 215 -15.22 -13.25 -14.75
CA PHE A 215 -15.98 -14.39 -14.27
C PHE A 215 -15.98 -15.54 -15.28
N SER A 216 -15.83 -16.76 -14.77
CA SER A 216 -15.98 -18.01 -15.53
C SER A 216 -17.36 -18.66 -15.33
N SER A 217 -18.13 -18.18 -14.34
CA SER A 217 -19.50 -18.62 -14.07
C SER A 217 -20.37 -17.42 -13.71
N PRO A 218 -21.67 -17.41 -14.06
CA PRO A 218 -22.53 -16.27 -13.76
C PRO A 218 -22.62 -15.98 -12.26
N PRO A 219 -22.22 -14.80 -11.79
CA PRO A 219 -22.36 -14.43 -10.38
C PRO A 219 -23.81 -14.18 -9.97
N GLY A 220 -24.11 -14.31 -8.68
CA GLY A 220 -25.37 -13.89 -8.09
C GLY A 220 -25.38 -12.40 -7.73
N ARG A 221 -24.27 -11.92 -7.16
CA ARG A 221 -24.08 -10.52 -6.77
C ARG A 221 -22.64 -10.05 -6.97
N VAL A 222 -22.49 -8.91 -7.61
CA VAL A 222 -21.22 -8.19 -7.74
C VAL A 222 -21.42 -6.75 -7.28
N ASP A 223 -20.56 -6.31 -6.36
CA ASP A 223 -20.40 -4.91 -5.97
C ASP A 223 -18.94 -4.53 -6.27
N ALA A 224 -18.71 -3.66 -7.25
CA ALA A 224 -17.36 -3.25 -7.70
C ALA A 224 -17.23 -1.72 -7.68
N THR A 225 -16.22 -1.19 -6.98
CA THR A 225 -16.07 0.25 -6.78
C THR A 225 -14.64 0.70 -6.95
N SER A 226 -14.43 1.88 -7.52
CA SER A 226 -13.18 2.64 -7.45
C SER A 226 -13.50 4.10 -7.17
N GLU A 227 -12.66 4.83 -6.41
CA GLU A 227 -12.81 6.29 -6.35
C GLU A 227 -12.07 6.95 -7.51
N ASN A 228 -10.84 6.50 -7.79
CA ASN A 228 -10.01 7.05 -8.87
C ASN A 228 -9.44 5.90 -9.71
N GLY A 229 -10.18 5.47 -10.70
CA GLY A 229 -9.79 4.42 -11.63
C GLY A 229 -10.97 3.73 -12.28
N ASP A 230 -10.67 2.94 -13.28
CA ASP A 230 -11.66 2.25 -14.09
C ASP A 230 -12.16 0.98 -13.39
N VAL A 231 -13.41 0.60 -13.69
CA VAL A 231 -13.98 -0.67 -13.25
C VAL A 231 -14.39 -1.48 -14.47
N GLU A 232 -13.72 -2.60 -14.69
CA GLU A 232 -14.02 -3.52 -15.77
C GLU A 232 -14.58 -4.84 -15.24
N LEU A 233 -15.71 -5.27 -15.79
CA LEU A 233 -16.36 -6.54 -15.48
C LEU A 233 -16.59 -7.35 -16.76
N VAL A 234 -15.99 -8.52 -16.85
CA VAL A 234 -16.20 -9.47 -17.92
C VAL A 234 -16.99 -10.66 -17.38
N LEU A 235 -18.18 -10.88 -17.94
CA LEU A 235 -19.09 -11.96 -17.56
C LEU A 235 -19.09 -13.07 -18.60
N PRO A 236 -19.34 -14.35 -18.24
CA PRO A 236 -19.51 -15.39 -19.22
C PRO A 236 -20.78 -15.12 -20.07
N ASP A 237 -20.70 -15.36 -21.38
CA ASP A 237 -21.86 -15.24 -22.27
C ASP A 237 -22.81 -16.43 -22.06
N THR A 238 -23.80 -16.20 -21.21
CA THR A 238 -24.81 -17.17 -20.81
C THR A 238 -26.21 -16.51 -20.90
N PRO A 239 -27.31 -17.28 -20.90
CA PRO A 239 -28.66 -16.71 -21.02
C PRO A 239 -29.09 -15.81 -19.86
N GLU A 240 -28.37 -15.81 -18.77
CA GLU A 240 -28.69 -15.02 -17.58
C GLU A 240 -28.70 -13.53 -17.86
N ALA A 241 -29.68 -12.83 -17.32
CA ALA A 241 -29.77 -11.38 -17.30
C ALA A 241 -29.50 -10.83 -15.89
N TYR A 242 -29.08 -9.59 -15.80
CA TYR A 242 -28.70 -8.95 -14.55
C TYR A 242 -29.50 -7.67 -14.31
N ARG A 243 -29.84 -7.41 -13.06
CA ARG A 243 -30.19 -6.06 -12.63
C ARG A 243 -28.92 -5.27 -12.47
N LEU A 244 -28.62 -4.43 -13.46
CA LEU A 244 -27.42 -3.62 -13.53
C LEU A 244 -27.69 -2.22 -12.97
N SER A 245 -26.76 -1.73 -12.15
CA SER A 245 -26.68 -0.35 -11.67
C SER A 245 -25.26 0.13 -11.84
N THR A 246 -25.07 1.19 -12.63
CA THR A 246 -23.77 1.82 -12.88
C THR A 246 -23.85 3.30 -12.53
N ASN A 247 -22.83 3.84 -11.88
CA ASN A 247 -22.71 5.26 -11.57
C ASN A 247 -21.26 5.71 -11.64
N THR A 248 -20.97 6.74 -12.43
CA THR A 248 -19.68 7.42 -12.42
C THR A 248 -19.90 8.92 -12.39
N ASP A 249 -19.05 9.66 -11.64
CA ASP A 249 -19.13 11.11 -11.61
C ASP A 249 -18.40 11.74 -12.80
N ASN A 250 -17.24 11.18 -13.16
CA ASN A 250 -16.41 11.62 -14.31
C ASN A 250 -15.88 10.39 -15.05
N GLY A 251 -16.61 9.97 -16.08
CA GLY A 251 -16.22 8.83 -16.91
C GLY A 251 -17.36 8.41 -17.85
N ALA A 252 -17.04 7.48 -18.72
CA ALA A 252 -18.01 6.85 -19.62
C ALA A 252 -18.54 5.54 -19.03
N VAL A 253 -19.75 5.16 -19.43
CA VAL A 253 -20.33 3.85 -19.12
C VAL A 253 -20.54 3.10 -20.43
N ASP A 254 -19.91 1.92 -20.53
CA ASP A 254 -20.13 0.97 -21.63
C ASP A 254 -20.71 -0.32 -21.06
N ASP A 255 -21.99 -0.57 -21.32
CA ASP A 255 -22.69 -1.79 -20.95
C ASP A 255 -23.15 -2.55 -22.18
N SER A 256 -22.67 -3.75 -22.35
CA SER A 256 -23.00 -4.63 -23.46
C SER A 256 -23.41 -6.03 -23.01
N ILE A 257 -24.21 -6.10 -21.92
CA ILE A 257 -24.72 -7.34 -21.35
C ILE A 257 -26.26 -7.39 -21.37
N ARG A 258 -26.82 -8.58 -21.14
CA ARG A 258 -28.27 -8.75 -20.98
C ARG A 258 -28.70 -8.21 -19.62
N THR A 259 -29.63 -7.26 -19.63
CA THR A 259 -30.18 -6.66 -18.41
C THR A 259 -31.66 -6.96 -18.24
N ASP A 260 -32.09 -7.16 -16.99
CA ASP A 260 -33.48 -7.33 -16.56
C ASP A 260 -33.66 -6.71 -15.17
N PRO A 261 -34.47 -5.64 -15.04
CA PRO A 261 -34.70 -5.00 -13.74
C PRO A 261 -35.36 -5.92 -12.70
N SER A 262 -35.99 -7.01 -13.13
CA SER A 262 -36.62 -8.00 -12.24
C SER A 262 -35.68 -9.13 -11.83
N SER A 263 -34.47 -9.18 -12.36
CA SER A 263 -33.50 -10.25 -12.05
C SER A 263 -33.10 -10.25 -10.59
N ASN A 264 -32.94 -11.45 -10.03
CA ASN A 264 -32.34 -11.67 -8.71
C ASN A 264 -30.83 -11.60 -8.72
N ARG A 265 -30.21 -11.60 -9.90
CA ARG A 265 -28.76 -11.40 -10.08
C ARG A 265 -28.47 -9.91 -10.16
N THR A 266 -27.58 -9.40 -9.33
CA THR A 266 -27.33 -7.97 -9.21
C THR A 266 -25.88 -7.62 -9.49
N ILE A 267 -25.69 -6.56 -10.26
CA ILE A 267 -24.37 -5.95 -10.50
C ILE A 267 -24.49 -4.48 -10.17
N ASN A 268 -23.67 -4.02 -9.22
CA ASN A 268 -23.50 -2.62 -8.88
C ASN A 268 -22.05 -2.24 -9.17
N MET A 269 -21.86 -1.23 -10.01
CA MET A 269 -20.54 -0.70 -10.33
C MET A 269 -20.53 0.81 -10.12
N SER A 270 -19.48 1.32 -9.49
CA SER A 270 -19.32 2.78 -9.34
C SER A 270 -17.87 3.20 -9.43
N SER A 271 -17.66 4.39 -10.01
CA SER A 271 -16.40 5.11 -9.97
C SER A 271 -16.64 6.58 -9.67
N GLY A 272 -15.73 7.24 -8.97
CA GLY A 272 -15.71 8.70 -8.88
C GLY A 272 -15.09 9.29 -10.16
N ASN A 273 -13.90 8.83 -10.53
CA ASN A 273 -13.16 9.28 -11.71
C ASN A 273 -12.62 8.08 -12.48
N GLY A 274 -13.38 7.59 -13.43
CA GLY A 274 -12.99 6.46 -14.27
C GLY A 274 -14.16 5.90 -15.06
N ASP A 275 -13.83 5.10 -16.06
CA ASP A 275 -14.78 4.47 -16.95
C ASP A 275 -15.32 3.16 -16.33
N LEU A 276 -16.60 2.89 -16.58
CA LEU A 276 -17.25 1.64 -16.20
C LEU A 276 -17.53 0.81 -17.43
N THR A 277 -16.93 -0.37 -17.50
CA THR A 277 -17.15 -1.31 -18.62
C THR A 277 -17.69 -2.62 -18.11
N VAL A 278 -18.83 -3.06 -18.65
CA VAL A 278 -19.36 -4.41 -18.40
C VAL A 278 -19.73 -5.08 -19.72
N ARG A 279 -19.10 -6.23 -19.97
CA ARG A 279 -19.20 -6.89 -21.28
C ARG A 279 -19.08 -8.42 -21.20
N TYR A 280 -19.39 -9.07 -22.28
CA TYR A 280 -19.04 -10.47 -22.51
C TYR A 280 -17.62 -10.60 -23.08
N PRO A 281 -17.00 -11.79 -23.04
CA PRO A 281 -15.71 -12.02 -23.69
C PRO A 281 -15.78 -11.77 -25.19
N SER A 282 -14.76 -11.17 -25.76
CA SER A 282 -14.60 -11.01 -27.21
C SER A 282 -14.18 -12.30 -27.89
#